data_85d074835a6b8861e90adba5eb702fb1
#
_entry.id   85d074835a6b8861e90adba5eb702fb1
#
_cell.length_a   1.000
_cell.length_b   1.000
_cell.length_c   1.000
_cell.angle_alpha   90.00
_cell.angle_beta   90.00
_cell.angle_gamma   90.00
#
_symmetry.space_group_name_H-M   'P 1'
#
loop_
_entity.id
_entity.type
_entity.pdbx_description
1 polymer ?
#
loop_
_entity_poly.entity_id
_entity_poly.type
_entity_poly.pdbx_seq_one_letter_code
_entity_poly.pdbx_strand_id
1 'polypeptide(L)'
;MAQLITIKSAKENIECYEKAEAVVLFLCRECADHIHMLSLPEEFYDAVAWQIKTQGYGFTDTGSITSVLLKTKAGFTRILFAGIGAGKACTPTHLRLAAGNAARELKKNKIREAIAAAPLLTNPKRGHYLKALAEGLLLGSYTFDKYKSKKENGEAAGPERNKAVNDGIHGETPYSNENISVTVFSAIENAGAIISEAEIVCNAICRARDLANEPGNVIYPETLAAEALQVAKEYGLEAEVLGVKKMQALGMGAILAVGAGSVHEPRMITLKYANGGDKPFLAFVGKGITFDSGGISIKPSDGMGEMKDDMTGAAAVLGAMQAIAALKLPVNILGVMACAENMPSGSAQRPGDIIRAAVGKTIEVDNTDAEGRLVLADAVWYACRKGAVKVIDIATLTGAVIIALGEHTSGIVSNNDGLAEEIKKAGHRVGEGWWQLPIVEEAEEMLKSSCADIKNNAGRPAGTITGGVFIGQFVDQGIPWAHLDIGGTSTAKKPEGHLPEGCTAFGTATLIEYARTL
;
A
#
# COMPACT_ATOMS: atom_id res chain seq x y z
N MET A 1 -15.07 4.70 3.81
CA MET A 1 -14.06 5.78 3.76
C MET A 1 -14.60 6.98 3.00
N ALA A 2 -14.50 8.18 3.56
CA ALA A 2 -14.82 9.39 2.79
C ALA A 2 -13.53 9.85 2.08
N GLN A 3 -13.51 9.83 0.75
CA GLN A 3 -12.47 10.52 -0.01
C GLN A 3 -12.54 12.01 0.32
N LEU A 4 -11.41 12.58 0.77
CA LEU A 4 -11.32 14.00 1.06
C LEU A 4 -11.19 14.85 -0.22
N ILE A 5 -10.79 14.24 -1.32
CA ILE A 5 -10.66 14.92 -2.62
C ILE A 5 -11.55 14.21 -3.65
N THR A 6 -12.36 14.99 -4.34
CA THR A 6 -13.10 14.60 -5.55
C THR A 6 -12.45 15.24 -6.76
N ILE A 7 -12.19 14.48 -7.82
CA ILE A 7 -11.52 14.98 -9.02
C ILE A 7 -12.48 15.00 -10.20
N LYS A 8 -12.51 16.08 -10.94
CA LYS A 8 -13.24 16.22 -12.20
C LYS A 8 -12.27 16.65 -13.31
N SER A 9 -12.48 16.16 -14.52
CA SER A 9 -11.78 16.69 -15.70
C SER A 9 -12.62 17.73 -16.42
N ALA A 10 -11.95 18.77 -16.93
CA ALA A 10 -12.59 19.77 -17.77
C ALA A 10 -11.63 20.22 -18.89
N LYS A 11 -12.18 20.83 -19.94
CA LYS A 11 -11.40 21.61 -20.88
C LYS A 11 -10.97 22.92 -20.22
N GLU A 12 -9.78 23.38 -20.58
CA GLU A 12 -9.24 24.62 -20.05
C GLU A 12 -10.15 25.81 -20.37
N ASN A 13 -10.42 26.63 -19.35
CA ASN A 13 -11.20 27.88 -19.47
C ASN A 13 -10.58 28.94 -18.55
N ILE A 14 -10.19 30.07 -19.12
CA ILE A 14 -9.53 31.19 -18.43
C ILE A 14 -10.38 31.79 -17.30
N GLU A 15 -11.69 31.89 -17.47
CA GLU A 15 -12.59 32.45 -16.45
C GLU A 15 -12.67 31.58 -15.18
N CYS A 16 -12.43 30.28 -15.31
CA CYS A 16 -12.44 29.38 -14.16
C CYS A 16 -11.28 29.67 -13.22
N TYR A 17 -10.11 30.01 -13.73
CA TYR A 17 -8.94 30.34 -12.92
C TYR A 17 -9.16 31.57 -12.03
N GLU A 18 -9.82 32.62 -12.57
CA GLU A 18 -10.09 33.88 -11.83
C GLU A 18 -11.06 33.66 -10.66
N LYS A 19 -11.96 32.68 -10.77
CA LYS A 19 -13.03 32.40 -9.79
C LYS A 19 -12.65 31.30 -8.80
N ALA A 20 -11.55 30.57 -9.04
CA ALA A 20 -11.13 29.47 -8.18
C ALA A 20 -10.60 29.98 -6.84
N GLU A 21 -10.94 29.28 -5.76
CA GLU A 21 -10.38 29.55 -4.43
C GLU A 21 -8.86 29.27 -4.41
N ALA A 22 -8.43 28.20 -5.12
CA ALA A 22 -7.03 27.91 -5.33
C ALA A 22 -6.76 27.35 -6.74
N VAL A 23 -5.54 27.59 -7.22
CA VAL A 23 -5.01 27.00 -8.47
C VAL A 23 -3.67 26.35 -8.18
N VAL A 24 -3.54 25.07 -8.53
CA VAL A 24 -2.29 24.32 -8.45
C VAL A 24 -1.68 24.23 -9.85
N LEU A 25 -0.50 24.83 -10.01
CA LEU A 25 0.28 24.78 -11.24
C LEU A 25 1.45 23.81 -11.07
N PHE A 26 1.40 22.68 -11.79
CA PHE A 26 2.47 21.68 -11.78
C PHE A 26 3.53 22.03 -12.83
N LEU A 27 4.68 22.49 -12.36
CA LEU A 27 5.71 23.09 -13.22
C LEU A 27 7.05 22.35 -13.09
N CYS A 28 7.58 21.94 -14.23
CA CYS A 28 9.01 21.68 -14.39
C CYS A 28 9.72 22.98 -14.77
N ARG A 29 11.08 22.99 -14.73
CA ARG A 29 11.86 24.17 -15.09
C ARG A 29 11.50 24.68 -16.49
N GLU A 30 11.52 23.79 -17.49
CA GLU A 30 11.17 24.13 -18.88
C GLU A 30 9.69 24.46 -19.04
N CYS A 31 8.81 23.85 -18.20
CA CYS A 31 7.39 24.20 -18.19
C CYS A 31 7.14 25.62 -17.67
N ALA A 32 7.95 26.11 -16.73
CA ALA A 32 7.85 27.48 -16.24
C ALA A 32 8.22 28.50 -17.33
N ASP A 33 9.24 28.19 -18.15
CA ASP A 33 9.63 29.02 -19.31
C ASP A 33 8.55 29.02 -20.42
N HIS A 34 7.75 27.95 -20.49
CA HIS A 34 6.68 27.76 -21.48
C HIS A 34 5.29 27.80 -20.87
N ILE A 35 5.10 28.54 -19.78
CA ILE A 35 3.83 28.61 -19.06
C ILE A 35 2.68 29.15 -19.95
N HIS A 36 3.00 29.88 -21.02
CA HIS A 36 2.05 30.35 -22.03
C HIS A 36 1.33 29.20 -22.80
N MET A 37 1.78 27.97 -22.68
CA MET A 37 1.05 26.80 -23.18
C MET A 37 -0.27 26.55 -22.43
N LEU A 38 -0.43 27.12 -21.24
CA LEU A 38 -1.69 27.16 -20.50
C LEU A 38 -2.37 28.49 -20.77
N SER A 39 -3.69 28.50 -20.96
CA SER A 39 -4.50 29.71 -21.15
C SER A 39 -4.80 30.34 -19.80
N LEU A 40 -3.80 30.95 -19.16
CA LEU A 40 -3.91 31.56 -17.84
C LEU A 40 -4.27 33.07 -17.95
N PRO A 41 -4.87 33.68 -16.90
CA PRO A 41 -4.92 35.12 -16.74
C PRO A 41 -3.52 35.75 -16.70
N GLU A 42 -3.40 37.01 -17.14
CA GLU A 42 -2.11 37.71 -17.22
C GLU A 42 -1.37 37.79 -15.88
N GLU A 43 -2.12 37.97 -14.79
CA GLU A 43 -1.59 38.05 -13.43
C GLU A 43 -0.89 36.75 -12.97
N PHE A 44 -1.26 35.61 -13.56
CA PHE A 44 -0.63 34.32 -13.26
C PHE A 44 0.74 34.20 -13.96
N TYR A 45 0.87 34.69 -15.19
CA TYR A 45 2.17 34.73 -15.87
C TYR A 45 3.14 35.66 -15.12
N ASP A 46 2.66 36.80 -14.64
CA ASP A 46 3.44 37.72 -13.82
C ASP A 46 3.91 37.09 -12.52
N ALA A 47 3.05 36.32 -11.87
CA ALA A 47 3.40 35.59 -10.66
C ALA A 47 4.52 34.56 -10.90
N VAL A 48 4.47 33.81 -12.01
CA VAL A 48 5.55 32.87 -12.39
C VAL A 48 6.84 33.62 -12.69
N ALA A 49 6.77 34.67 -13.51
CA ALA A 49 7.93 35.51 -13.86
C ALA A 49 8.58 36.11 -12.59
N TRP A 50 7.76 36.55 -11.64
CA TRP A 50 8.22 37.09 -10.35
C TRP A 50 8.93 36.02 -9.52
N GLN A 51 8.40 34.79 -9.46
CA GLN A 51 9.05 33.67 -8.76
C GLN A 51 10.42 33.35 -9.37
N ILE A 52 10.52 33.27 -10.71
CA ILE A 52 11.80 33.05 -11.40
C ILE A 52 12.81 34.15 -11.05
N LYS A 53 12.36 35.40 -11.05
CA LYS A 53 13.22 36.57 -10.78
C LYS A 53 13.72 36.57 -9.33
N THR A 54 12.90 36.19 -8.35
CA THR A 54 13.19 36.39 -6.92
C THR A 54 13.79 35.17 -6.26
N GLN A 55 13.41 33.95 -6.67
CA GLN A 55 13.83 32.69 -6.07
C GLN A 55 14.53 31.75 -7.06
N GLY A 56 14.73 32.17 -8.31
CA GLY A 56 15.20 31.30 -9.37
C GLY A 56 14.19 30.20 -9.65
N TYR A 57 14.66 29.02 -10.05
CA TYR A 57 13.82 27.88 -10.38
C TYR A 57 13.58 26.89 -9.22
N GLY A 58 13.96 27.23 -7.97
CA GLY A 58 13.80 26.32 -6.82
C GLY A 58 12.35 25.87 -6.56
N PHE A 59 11.36 26.72 -6.94
CA PHE A 59 9.95 26.36 -6.85
C PHE A 59 9.51 25.26 -7.84
N THR A 60 10.37 24.90 -8.81
CA THR A 60 10.14 23.82 -9.77
C THR A 60 10.83 22.50 -9.37
N ASP A 61 11.63 22.49 -8.29
CA ASP A 61 12.28 21.28 -7.80
C ASP A 61 11.26 20.23 -7.42
N THR A 62 11.58 18.96 -7.65
CA THR A 62 10.65 17.84 -7.42
C THR A 62 10.09 17.86 -5.99
N GLY A 63 8.77 17.96 -5.88
CA GLY A 63 8.05 17.96 -4.61
C GLY A 63 8.02 19.30 -3.87
N SER A 64 8.67 20.36 -4.39
CA SER A 64 8.55 21.69 -3.81
C SER A 64 7.12 22.22 -3.91
N ILE A 65 6.68 22.95 -2.89
CA ILE A 65 5.41 23.71 -2.91
C ILE A 65 5.68 25.14 -2.49
N THR A 66 5.30 26.07 -3.36
CA THR A 66 5.35 27.52 -3.06
C THR A 66 3.94 28.10 -3.21
N SER A 67 3.46 28.82 -2.19
CA SER A 67 2.12 29.38 -2.15
C SER A 67 2.18 30.92 -2.25
N VAL A 68 1.39 31.48 -3.14
CA VAL A 68 1.23 32.93 -3.34
C VAL A 68 -0.26 33.26 -3.34
N LEU A 69 -0.65 34.36 -2.67
CA LEU A 69 -1.99 34.93 -2.77
C LEU A 69 -2.00 35.99 -3.83
N LEU A 70 -2.76 35.79 -4.87
CA LEU A 70 -2.85 36.69 -6.02
C LEU A 70 -4.19 37.41 -6.04
N LYS A 71 -4.16 38.73 -6.31
CA LYS A 71 -5.37 39.52 -6.55
C LYS A 71 -5.77 39.34 -8.01
N THR A 72 -6.95 38.83 -8.26
CA THR A 72 -7.57 38.67 -9.58
C THR A 72 -8.73 39.66 -9.76
N LYS A 73 -9.32 39.71 -10.94
CA LYS A 73 -10.52 40.52 -11.18
C LYS A 73 -11.72 40.10 -10.36
N ALA A 74 -11.81 38.79 -10.03
CA ALA A 74 -12.91 38.22 -9.25
C ALA A 74 -12.68 38.25 -7.72
N GLY A 75 -11.46 38.60 -7.25
CA GLY A 75 -11.12 38.64 -5.83
C GLY A 75 -9.68 38.21 -5.54
N PHE A 76 -9.50 37.28 -4.63
CA PHE A 76 -8.19 36.72 -4.32
C PHE A 76 -8.19 35.22 -4.59
N THR A 77 -7.20 34.75 -5.33
CA THR A 77 -6.95 33.34 -5.64
C THR A 77 -5.60 32.90 -5.07
N ARG A 78 -5.54 31.78 -4.39
CA ARG A 78 -4.28 31.18 -3.94
C ARG A 78 -3.65 30.39 -5.08
N ILE A 79 -2.43 30.72 -5.46
CA ILE A 79 -1.66 29.93 -6.41
C ILE A 79 -0.69 29.04 -5.63
N LEU A 80 -0.71 27.73 -5.91
CA LEU A 80 0.27 26.76 -5.46
C LEU A 80 1.13 26.35 -6.64
N PHE A 81 2.40 26.70 -6.62
CA PHE A 81 3.40 26.18 -7.55
C PHE A 81 3.91 24.85 -7.00
N ALA A 82 3.63 23.77 -7.70
CA ALA A 82 4.04 22.41 -7.37
C ALA A 82 5.16 21.96 -8.32
N GLY A 83 6.37 21.85 -7.82
CA GLY A 83 7.54 21.49 -8.60
C GLY A 83 7.57 20.02 -8.98
N ILE A 84 7.82 19.74 -10.27
CA ILE A 84 7.93 18.39 -10.83
C ILE A 84 9.32 18.07 -11.41
N GLY A 85 10.32 18.91 -11.09
CA GLY A 85 11.72 18.72 -11.44
C GLY A 85 12.10 19.22 -12.82
N ALA A 86 13.21 18.72 -13.37
CA ALA A 86 13.72 19.10 -14.69
C ALA A 86 12.91 18.41 -15.80
N GLY A 87 12.52 19.15 -16.84
CA GLY A 87 11.51 18.76 -17.82
C GLY A 87 11.76 17.47 -18.58
N LYS A 88 12.98 17.23 -19.05
CA LYS A 88 13.33 15.96 -19.75
C LYS A 88 13.39 14.76 -18.82
N ALA A 89 13.61 14.96 -17.52
CA ALA A 89 13.65 13.94 -16.49
C ALA A 89 12.33 13.82 -15.72
N CYS A 90 11.31 14.65 -16.03
CA CYS A 90 10.01 14.57 -15.39
C CYS A 90 9.32 13.24 -15.70
N THR A 91 8.99 12.50 -14.65
CA THR A 91 8.32 11.20 -14.72
C THR A 91 6.92 11.29 -14.09
N PRO A 92 6.02 10.33 -14.35
CA PRO A 92 4.75 10.21 -13.63
C PRO A 92 4.94 10.18 -12.11
N THR A 93 6.02 9.56 -11.62
CA THR A 93 6.35 9.50 -10.18
C THR A 93 6.61 10.88 -9.59
N HIS A 94 7.34 11.77 -10.30
CA HIS A 94 7.55 13.15 -9.86
C HIS A 94 6.25 13.93 -9.77
N LEU A 95 5.35 13.74 -10.75
CA LEU A 95 4.03 14.38 -10.74
C LEU A 95 3.15 13.85 -9.62
N ARG A 96 3.15 12.53 -9.34
CA ARG A 96 2.44 11.93 -8.22
C ARG A 96 2.91 12.48 -6.87
N LEU A 97 4.23 12.61 -6.69
CA LEU A 97 4.83 13.18 -5.49
C LEU A 97 4.39 14.65 -5.30
N ALA A 98 4.53 15.48 -6.32
CA ALA A 98 4.15 16.89 -6.27
C ALA A 98 2.64 17.06 -6.02
N ALA A 99 1.80 16.23 -6.64
CA ALA A 99 0.35 16.25 -6.46
C ALA A 99 -0.04 15.85 -5.01
N GLY A 100 0.65 14.89 -4.40
CA GLY A 100 0.42 14.55 -3.01
C GLY A 100 0.79 15.67 -2.05
N ASN A 101 1.90 16.37 -2.29
CA ASN A 101 2.28 17.54 -1.50
C ASN A 101 1.26 18.68 -1.69
N ALA A 102 0.78 18.91 -2.92
CA ALA A 102 -0.25 19.91 -3.20
C ALA A 102 -1.56 19.59 -2.47
N ALA A 103 -2.00 18.34 -2.47
CA ALA A 103 -3.20 17.91 -1.76
C ALA A 103 -3.14 18.25 -0.26
N ARG A 104 -1.99 18.00 0.40
CA ARG A 104 -1.78 18.39 1.79
C ARG A 104 -1.82 19.88 2.02
N GLU A 105 -1.22 20.66 1.11
CA GLU A 105 -1.23 22.11 1.25
C GLU A 105 -2.63 22.70 1.03
N LEU A 106 -3.44 22.14 0.11
CA LEU A 106 -4.85 22.50 -0.07
C LEU A 106 -5.62 22.22 1.24
N LYS A 107 -5.46 21.04 1.82
CA LYS A 107 -6.11 20.66 3.09
C LYS A 107 -5.70 21.58 4.24
N LYS A 108 -4.40 21.87 4.39
CA LYS A 108 -3.86 22.76 5.43
C LYS A 108 -4.43 24.17 5.33
N ASN A 109 -4.66 24.67 4.12
CA ASN A 109 -5.25 25.98 3.86
C ASN A 109 -6.79 25.95 3.84
N LYS A 110 -7.44 24.82 4.15
CA LYS A 110 -8.90 24.66 4.18
C LYS A 110 -9.59 25.04 2.86
N ILE A 111 -8.92 24.79 1.73
CA ILE A 111 -9.45 25.03 0.40
C ILE A 111 -10.56 24.02 0.11
N ARG A 112 -11.69 24.46 -0.44
CA ARG A 112 -12.82 23.60 -0.83
C ARG A 112 -12.89 23.33 -2.31
N GLU A 113 -12.48 24.32 -3.11
CA GLU A 113 -12.47 24.23 -4.57
C GLU A 113 -11.12 24.64 -5.13
N ALA A 114 -10.53 23.79 -5.94
CA ALA A 114 -9.25 24.05 -6.59
C ALA A 114 -9.27 23.65 -8.07
N ILE A 115 -8.41 24.30 -8.84
CA ILE A 115 -8.07 23.89 -10.20
C ILE A 115 -6.65 23.35 -10.20
N ALA A 116 -6.43 22.22 -10.89
CA ALA A 116 -5.12 21.65 -11.13
C ALA A 116 -4.79 21.74 -12.63
N ALA A 117 -3.66 22.34 -12.96
CA ALA A 117 -3.21 22.47 -14.33
C ALA A 117 -1.71 22.19 -14.46
N ALA A 118 -1.33 21.56 -15.57
CA ALA A 118 0.05 21.26 -15.90
C ALA A 118 0.25 21.34 -17.42
N PRO A 119 1.30 22.04 -17.92
CA PRO A 119 1.60 22.07 -19.35
C PRO A 119 1.76 20.66 -19.97
N LEU A 120 2.18 19.68 -19.16
CA LEU A 120 2.26 18.28 -19.57
C LEU A 120 0.92 17.68 -20.03
N LEU A 121 -0.20 18.11 -19.45
CA LEU A 121 -1.54 17.57 -19.69
C LEU A 121 -2.21 18.18 -20.94
N THR A 122 -1.59 19.17 -21.60
CA THR A 122 -2.02 19.71 -22.89
C THR A 122 -1.74 18.72 -24.04
N ASN A 123 -0.89 17.70 -23.82
CA ASN A 123 -0.61 16.65 -24.77
C ASN A 123 -1.56 15.44 -24.56
N PRO A 124 -2.46 15.12 -25.52
CA PRO A 124 -3.46 14.06 -25.37
C PRO A 124 -2.87 12.63 -25.21
N LYS A 125 -1.60 12.42 -25.59
CA LYS A 125 -0.91 11.12 -25.45
C LYS A 125 -0.36 10.85 -24.04
N ARG A 126 -0.51 11.76 -23.10
CA ARG A 126 0.07 11.68 -21.74
C ARG A 126 -0.91 11.26 -20.66
N GLY A 127 -1.83 10.31 -20.95
CA GLY A 127 -2.80 9.78 -19.98
C GLY A 127 -2.18 9.23 -18.69
N HIS A 128 -0.98 8.65 -18.76
CA HIS A 128 -0.25 8.15 -17.59
C HIS A 128 0.22 9.26 -16.63
N TYR A 129 0.44 10.49 -17.11
CA TYR A 129 0.68 11.64 -16.24
C TYR A 129 -0.60 12.11 -15.54
N LEU A 130 -1.73 12.09 -16.25
CA LEU A 130 -3.02 12.41 -15.64
C LEU A 130 -3.38 11.42 -14.53
N LYS A 131 -3.14 10.11 -14.77
CA LYS A 131 -3.32 9.07 -13.76
C LYS A 131 -2.45 9.35 -12.53
N ALA A 132 -1.16 9.63 -12.72
CA ALA A 132 -0.24 9.92 -11.63
C ALA A 132 -0.62 11.19 -10.84
N LEU A 133 -1.12 12.23 -11.51
CA LEU A 133 -1.64 13.43 -10.86
C LEU A 133 -2.86 13.10 -9.99
N ALA A 134 -3.83 12.36 -10.54
CA ALA A 134 -5.03 11.95 -9.81
C ALA A 134 -4.68 11.10 -8.59
N GLU A 135 -3.82 10.07 -8.76
CA GLU A 135 -3.33 9.23 -7.66
C GLU A 135 -2.63 10.05 -6.59
N GLY A 136 -1.77 11.01 -6.97
CA GLY A 136 -1.08 11.88 -6.04
C GLY A 136 -2.05 12.71 -5.20
N LEU A 137 -3.03 13.37 -5.84
CA LEU A 137 -4.05 14.17 -5.16
C LEU A 137 -4.87 13.33 -4.18
N LEU A 138 -5.37 12.17 -4.63
CA LEU A 138 -6.22 11.28 -3.83
C LEU A 138 -5.45 10.71 -2.63
N LEU A 139 -4.27 10.12 -2.86
CA LEU A 139 -3.48 9.47 -1.81
C LEU A 139 -2.81 10.47 -0.87
N GLY A 140 -2.41 11.65 -1.37
CA GLY A 140 -1.81 12.70 -0.55
C GLY A 140 -2.77 13.36 0.42
N SER A 141 -4.09 13.24 0.20
CA SER A 141 -5.12 13.74 1.11
C SER A 141 -5.42 12.76 2.27
N TYR A 142 -4.95 11.50 2.17
CA TYR A 142 -5.19 10.47 3.18
C TYR A 142 -4.61 10.86 4.54
N THR A 143 -5.39 10.61 5.59
CA THR A 143 -4.96 10.70 7.00
C THR A 143 -5.70 9.66 7.81
N PHE A 144 -5.02 9.06 8.79
CA PHE A 144 -5.63 8.17 9.78
C PHE A 144 -5.79 8.93 11.10
N ASP A 145 -6.96 9.52 11.31
CA ASP A 145 -7.28 10.33 12.50
C ASP A 145 -8.58 9.88 13.20
N LYS A 146 -9.01 8.66 12.90
CA LYS A 146 -10.25 8.03 13.36
C LYS A 146 -10.48 8.15 14.88
N TYR A 147 -9.41 8.04 15.66
CA TYR A 147 -9.47 8.03 17.12
C TYR A 147 -9.21 9.39 17.78
N LYS A 148 -8.95 10.44 16.98
CA LYS A 148 -8.74 11.79 17.53
C LYS A 148 -10.07 12.45 17.88
N SER A 149 -10.17 12.98 19.11
CA SER A 149 -11.32 13.81 19.52
C SER A 149 -11.38 15.08 18.67
N LYS A 150 -12.54 15.37 18.09
CA LYS A 150 -12.76 16.66 17.43
C LYS A 150 -12.93 17.75 18.49
N LYS A 151 -12.17 18.83 18.38
CA LYS A 151 -12.43 20.05 19.14
C LYS A 151 -13.58 20.80 18.44
N GLU A 152 -14.79 20.67 18.95
CA GLU A 152 -15.89 21.57 18.60
C GLU A 152 -15.76 22.81 19.48
N ASN A 153 -15.45 23.98 18.88
CA ASN A 153 -15.56 25.33 19.47
C ASN A 153 -15.19 25.48 20.96
N GLY A 154 -14.11 24.83 21.43
CA GLY A 154 -13.56 25.06 22.76
C GLY A 154 -14.13 24.20 23.90
N GLU A 155 -15.11 23.35 23.66
CA GLU A 155 -15.64 22.40 24.65
C GLU A 155 -15.21 20.96 24.34
N ALA A 156 -14.74 20.24 25.37
CA ALA A 156 -14.42 18.83 25.27
C ALA A 156 -15.73 18.02 25.04
N ALA A 157 -15.78 17.19 24.02
CA ALA A 157 -16.92 16.32 23.78
C ALA A 157 -17.18 15.42 24.99
N GLY A 158 -18.45 15.39 25.46
CA GLY A 158 -18.89 14.65 26.64
C GLY A 158 -18.76 13.11 26.49
N PRO A 159 -19.01 12.35 27.56
CA PRO A 159 -18.68 10.92 27.72
C PRO A 159 -19.47 9.95 26.82
N GLU A 160 -20.44 10.40 26.03
CA GLU A 160 -21.24 9.50 25.18
C GLU A 160 -20.50 8.92 23.94
N ARG A 161 -19.34 9.50 23.57
CA ARG A 161 -18.55 9.03 22.41
C ARG A 161 -17.56 7.88 22.69
N ASN A 162 -17.38 7.50 23.97
CA ASN A 162 -16.55 6.35 24.34
C ASN A 162 -17.20 4.99 24.02
N LYS A 163 -18.48 4.96 23.58
CA LYS A 163 -19.14 3.73 23.13
C LYS A 163 -18.58 3.18 21.82
N ALA A 164 -18.12 4.03 20.92
CA ALA A 164 -17.61 3.59 19.61
C ALA A 164 -16.31 2.76 19.68
N VAL A 165 -15.54 2.84 20.77
CA VAL A 165 -14.33 2.02 20.97
C VAL A 165 -14.68 0.59 21.40
N ASN A 166 -15.86 0.38 21.97
CA ASN A 166 -16.32 -0.92 22.48
C ASN A 166 -17.30 -1.67 21.54
N ASP A 167 -17.91 -0.99 20.57
CA ASP A 167 -18.98 -1.56 19.73
C ASP A 167 -18.53 -1.98 18.32
N GLY A 168 -17.26 -2.29 18.10
CA GLY A 168 -16.77 -2.90 16.85
C GLY A 168 -16.99 -2.02 15.59
N ILE A 169 -16.11 -2.09 14.72
CA ILE A 169 -15.80 -1.58 13.35
C ILE A 169 -16.89 -0.82 12.56
N HIS A 170 -18.17 -0.82 12.97
CA HIS A 170 -19.31 -0.30 12.19
C HIS A 170 -19.86 1.08 12.62
N GLY A 171 -19.16 1.81 13.48
CA GLY A 171 -19.54 3.20 13.74
C GLY A 171 -19.27 4.08 12.51
N GLU A 172 -20.27 4.85 12.07
CA GLU A 172 -20.09 5.91 11.06
C GLU A 172 -18.91 6.79 11.49
N THR A 173 -17.84 6.74 10.71
CA THR A 173 -16.63 7.54 10.97
C THR A 173 -16.99 9.01 10.77
N PRO A 174 -16.89 9.86 11.78
CA PRO A 174 -17.09 11.29 11.61
C PRO A 174 -15.81 11.90 11.00
N TYR A 175 -15.54 11.61 9.72
CA TYR A 175 -14.54 12.39 8.99
C TYR A 175 -15.03 13.84 8.87
N SER A 176 -14.12 14.79 9.01
CA SER A 176 -14.43 16.20 8.76
C SER A 176 -15.00 16.31 7.34
N ASN A 177 -16.25 16.76 7.20
CA ASN A 177 -17.00 16.88 5.93
C ASN A 177 -16.44 18.01 5.01
N GLU A 178 -15.15 18.28 5.06
CA GLU A 178 -14.51 19.26 4.18
C GLU A 178 -13.94 18.54 2.95
N ASN A 179 -14.84 18.10 2.06
CA ASN A 179 -14.46 17.56 0.76
C ASN A 179 -13.85 18.67 -0.09
N ILE A 180 -12.67 18.41 -0.62
CA ILE A 180 -12.00 19.30 -1.58
C ILE A 180 -12.41 18.84 -2.99
N SER A 181 -12.98 19.72 -3.79
CA SER A 181 -13.25 19.47 -5.21
C SER A 181 -12.09 20.00 -6.03
N VAL A 182 -11.41 19.13 -6.81
CA VAL A 182 -10.33 19.53 -7.70
C VAL A 182 -10.74 19.32 -9.15
N THR A 183 -10.76 20.40 -9.93
CA THR A 183 -10.96 20.33 -11.38
C THR A 183 -9.61 20.26 -12.08
N VAL A 184 -9.35 19.16 -12.79
CA VAL A 184 -8.11 18.99 -13.57
C VAL A 184 -8.35 19.42 -15.01
N PHE A 185 -7.61 20.41 -15.48
CA PHE A 185 -7.61 20.80 -16.88
C PHE A 185 -6.71 19.87 -17.71
N SER A 186 -7.29 19.27 -18.75
CA SER A 186 -6.61 18.28 -19.58
C SER A 186 -7.16 18.25 -21.01
N ALA A 187 -6.28 18.08 -21.97
CA ALA A 187 -6.62 17.81 -23.38
C ALA A 187 -6.82 16.31 -23.69
N ILE A 188 -6.77 15.44 -22.68
CA ILE A 188 -6.88 13.98 -22.83
C ILE A 188 -8.36 13.60 -23.00
N GLU A 189 -8.72 12.99 -24.13
CA GLU A 189 -10.14 12.70 -24.46
C GLU A 189 -10.83 11.78 -23.45
N ASN A 190 -10.13 10.78 -22.90
CA ASN A 190 -10.67 9.83 -21.94
C ASN A 190 -10.31 10.16 -20.49
N ALA A 191 -10.06 11.45 -20.18
CA ALA A 191 -9.61 11.90 -18.87
C ALA A 191 -10.50 11.42 -17.71
N GLY A 192 -11.83 11.47 -17.90
CA GLY A 192 -12.78 10.98 -16.88
C GLY A 192 -12.60 9.51 -16.55
N ALA A 193 -12.40 8.65 -17.55
CA ALA A 193 -12.17 7.22 -17.32
C ALA A 193 -10.85 6.95 -16.59
N ILE A 194 -9.79 7.69 -16.93
CA ILE A 194 -8.47 7.60 -16.25
C ILE A 194 -8.60 8.01 -14.78
N ILE A 195 -9.32 9.08 -14.49
CA ILE A 195 -9.56 9.54 -13.13
C ILE A 195 -10.38 8.50 -12.34
N SER A 196 -11.47 7.98 -12.91
CA SER A 196 -12.28 6.95 -12.24
C SER A 196 -11.49 5.67 -11.96
N GLU A 197 -10.59 5.28 -12.87
CA GLU A 197 -9.67 4.16 -12.64
C GLU A 197 -8.70 4.45 -11.49
N ALA A 198 -8.13 5.65 -11.43
CA ALA A 198 -7.25 6.07 -10.33
C ALA A 198 -8.02 6.08 -8.99
N GLU A 199 -9.27 6.52 -8.97
CA GLU A 199 -10.13 6.49 -7.78
C GLU A 199 -10.33 5.07 -7.25
N ILE A 200 -10.62 4.09 -8.13
CA ILE A 200 -10.76 2.67 -7.74
C ILE A 200 -9.47 2.16 -7.09
N VAL A 201 -8.32 2.40 -7.72
CA VAL A 201 -7.01 1.96 -7.21
C VAL A 201 -6.68 2.64 -5.88
N CYS A 202 -6.87 3.96 -5.80
CA CYS A 202 -6.57 4.71 -4.57
C CYS A 202 -7.48 4.32 -3.40
N ASN A 203 -8.76 4.02 -3.66
CA ASN A 203 -9.68 3.52 -2.63
C ASN A 203 -9.22 2.18 -2.05
N ALA A 204 -8.71 1.29 -2.89
CA ALA A 204 -8.16 0.01 -2.46
C ALA A 204 -6.87 0.18 -1.63
N ILE A 205 -5.97 1.07 -2.05
CA ILE A 205 -4.75 1.42 -1.30
C ILE A 205 -5.13 2.04 0.05
N CYS A 206 -6.10 2.96 0.09
CA CYS A 206 -6.55 3.57 1.33
C CYS A 206 -7.19 2.56 2.29
N ARG A 207 -7.94 1.57 1.79
CA ARG A 207 -8.44 0.45 2.62
C ARG A 207 -7.30 -0.34 3.24
N ALA A 208 -6.27 -0.68 2.46
CA ALA A 208 -5.09 -1.37 2.98
C ALA A 208 -4.37 -0.54 4.06
N ARG A 209 -4.23 0.78 3.85
CA ARG A 209 -3.69 1.70 4.86
C ARG A 209 -4.51 1.75 6.13
N ASP A 210 -5.84 1.81 6.01
CA ASP A 210 -6.72 1.84 7.18
C ASP A 210 -6.56 0.58 8.01
N LEU A 211 -6.57 -0.60 7.38
CA LEU A 211 -6.44 -1.88 8.07
C LEU A 211 -5.12 -1.99 8.85
N ALA A 212 -4.00 -1.62 8.22
CA ALA A 212 -2.70 -1.73 8.87
C ALA A 212 -2.40 -0.59 9.87
N ASN A 213 -3.13 0.54 9.81
CA ASN A 213 -3.04 1.59 10.82
C ASN A 213 -3.95 1.33 12.03
N GLU A 214 -4.95 0.44 11.92
CA GLU A 214 -5.81 0.08 13.05
C GLU A 214 -4.99 -0.55 14.18
N PRO A 215 -5.34 -0.29 15.44
CA PRO A 215 -4.67 -0.92 16.56
C PRO A 215 -5.04 -2.41 16.69
N GLY A 216 -4.16 -3.22 17.29
CA GLY A 216 -4.33 -4.67 17.44
C GLY A 216 -5.57 -5.10 18.23
N ASN A 217 -6.14 -4.22 19.07
CA ASN A 217 -7.42 -4.49 19.73
C ASN A 217 -8.64 -4.27 18.82
N VAL A 218 -8.44 -3.84 17.57
CA VAL A 218 -9.48 -3.64 16.55
C VAL A 218 -9.29 -4.62 15.40
N ILE A 219 -8.06 -4.71 14.87
CA ILE A 219 -7.73 -5.69 13.83
C ILE A 219 -6.94 -6.84 14.43
N TYR A 220 -7.60 -8.00 14.49
CA TYR A 220 -7.07 -9.30 14.86
C TYR A 220 -7.60 -10.35 13.86
N PRO A 221 -7.19 -11.62 13.87
CA PRO A 221 -7.47 -12.54 12.76
C PRO A 221 -8.95 -12.66 12.37
N GLU A 222 -9.86 -12.67 13.36
CA GLU A 222 -11.31 -12.75 13.09
C GLU A 222 -11.86 -11.50 12.45
N THR A 223 -11.45 -10.32 12.92
CA THR A 223 -11.95 -9.04 12.39
C THR A 223 -11.37 -8.77 11.00
N LEU A 224 -10.11 -9.13 10.75
CA LEU A 224 -9.54 -9.09 9.41
C LEU A 224 -10.27 -10.04 8.44
N ALA A 225 -10.70 -11.22 8.92
CA ALA A 225 -11.52 -12.13 8.15
C ALA A 225 -12.91 -11.51 7.84
N ALA A 226 -13.52 -10.80 8.79
CA ALA A 226 -14.79 -10.11 8.57
C ALA A 226 -14.66 -9.01 7.50
N GLU A 227 -13.58 -8.22 7.53
CA GLU A 227 -13.28 -7.22 6.49
C GLU A 227 -13.10 -7.86 5.11
N ALA A 228 -12.39 -8.99 5.03
CA ALA A 228 -12.22 -9.72 3.77
C ALA A 228 -13.57 -10.26 3.23
N LEU A 229 -14.44 -10.78 4.10
CA LEU A 229 -15.79 -11.23 3.72
C LEU A 229 -16.67 -10.06 3.25
N GLN A 230 -16.52 -8.88 3.85
CA GLN A 230 -17.22 -7.69 3.41
C GLN A 230 -16.76 -7.26 2.00
N VAL A 231 -15.46 -7.23 1.75
CA VAL A 231 -14.89 -6.96 0.41
C VAL A 231 -15.40 -7.99 -0.60
N ALA A 232 -15.40 -9.29 -0.23
CA ALA A 232 -15.91 -10.34 -1.11
C ALA A 232 -17.38 -10.10 -1.50
N LYS A 233 -18.21 -9.75 -0.55
CA LYS A 233 -19.63 -9.45 -0.78
C LYS A 233 -19.82 -8.21 -1.66
N GLU A 234 -19.05 -7.15 -1.39
CA GLU A 234 -19.16 -5.86 -2.10
C GLU A 234 -18.74 -5.97 -3.57
N TYR A 235 -17.69 -6.75 -3.85
CA TYR A 235 -17.09 -6.86 -5.20
C TYR A 235 -17.35 -8.20 -5.89
N GLY A 236 -18.18 -9.09 -5.32
CA GLY A 236 -18.60 -10.34 -5.95
C GLY A 236 -17.47 -11.39 -6.02
N LEU A 237 -16.62 -11.48 -4.99
CA LEU A 237 -15.60 -12.50 -4.88
C LEU A 237 -16.14 -13.74 -4.16
N GLU A 238 -15.66 -14.95 -4.55
CA GLU A 238 -15.83 -16.13 -3.72
C GLU A 238 -14.87 -16.05 -2.53
N ALA A 239 -15.37 -16.34 -1.32
CA ALA A 239 -14.56 -16.27 -0.09
C ALA A 239 -14.63 -17.56 0.71
N GLU A 240 -13.49 -17.98 1.27
CA GLU A 240 -13.39 -19.08 2.23
C GLU A 240 -12.52 -18.65 3.41
N VAL A 241 -13.00 -18.95 4.63
CA VAL A 241 -12.23 -18.72 5.87
C VAL A 241 -12.07 -20.04 6.59
N LEU A 242 -10.82 -20.48 6.75
CA LEU A 242 -10.48 -21.66 7.54
C LEU A 242 -10.22 -21.24 8.99
N GLY A 243 -10.98 -21.80 9.92
CA GLY A 243 -10.69 -21.77 11.35
C GLY A 243 -9.79 -22.93 11.77
N VAL A 244 -9.41 -22.95 13.05
CA VAL A 244 -8.46 -23.90 13.66
C VAL A 244 -8.75 -25.35 13.29
N LYS A 245 -10.00 -25.83 13.43
CA LYS A 245 -10.35 -27.24 13.13
C LYS A 245 -10.07 -27.65 11.68
N LYS A 246 -10.36 -26.76 10.71
CA LYS A 246 -10.10 -27.04 9.30
C LYS A 246 -8.59 -27.00 9.00
N MET A 247 -7.86 -26.05 9.59
CA MET A 247 -6.40 -25.97 9.46
C MET A 247 -5.70 -27.18 10.06
N GLN A 248 -6.18 -27.68 11.22
CA GLN A 248 -5.70 -28.93 11.81
C GLN A 248 -5.91 -30.12 10.88
N ALA A 249 -7.11 -30.24 10.29
CA ALA A 249 -7.41 -31.34 9.35
C ALA A 249 -6.55 -31.29 8.08
N LEU A 250 -6.06 -30.11 7.68
CA LEU A 250 -5.14 -29.89 6.57
C LEU A 250 -3.66 -29.99 6.96
N GLY A 251 -3.36 -30.21 8.26
CA GLY A 251 -1.98 -30.32 8.76
C GLY A 251 -1.22 -28.97 8.79
N MET A 252 -1.90 -27.84 8.80
CA MET A 252 -1.31 -26.48 8.82
C MET A 252 -0.72 -26.15 10.21
N GLY A 253 0.27 -26.92 10.63
CA GLY A 253 0.83 -26.78 11.98
C GLY A 253 1.69 -25.54 12.16
N ALA A 254 2.21 -24.93 11.10
CA ALA A 254 3.06 -23.76 11.21
C ALA A 254 2.25 -22.51 11.60
N ILE A 255 1.15 -22.21 10.91
CA ILE A 255 0.27 -21.07 11.30
C ILE A 255 -0.41 -21.33 12.65
N LEU A 256 -0.78 -22.58 12.95
CA LEU A 256 -1.39 -22.95 14.23
C LEU A 256 -0.42 -22.75 15.40
N ALA A 257 0.87 -23.06 15.23
CA ALA A 257 1.89 -22.86 16.26
C ALA A 257 2.12 -21.36 16.55
N VAL A 258 2.15 -20.52 15.52
CA VAL A 258 2.28 -19.05 15.69
C VAL A 258 1.10 -18.50 16.48
N GLY A 259 -0.14 -18.87 16.13
CA GLY A 259 -1.35 -18.38 16.80
C GLY A 259 -1.63 -19.00 18.16
N ALA A 260 -0.88 -20.03 18.59
CA ALA A 260 -1.17 -20.79 19.83
C ALA A 260 -1.04 -19.94 21.11
N GLY A 261 -0.28 -18.85 21.07
CA GLY A 261 -0.08 -17.96 22.21
C GLY A 261 -1.16 -16.92 22.42
N SER A 262 -1.99 -16.66 21.41
CA SER A 262 -3.03 -15.65 21.45
C SER A 262 -4.38 -16.20 21.92
N VAL A 263 -5.23 -15.30 22.46
CA VAL A 263 -6.67 -15.58 22.67
C VAL A 263 -7.47 -15.47 21.38
N HIS A 264 -6.92 -14.81 20.36
CA HIS A 264 -7.48 -14.69 19.02
C HIS A 264 -7.00 -15.84 18.14
N GLU A 265 -7.94 -16.70 17.75
CA GLU A 265 -7.62 -17.87 16.93
C GLU A 265 -7.14 -17.47 15.54
N PRO A 266 -6.10 -18.15 14.98
CA PRO A 266 -5.64 -17.88 13.62
C PRO A 266 -6.71 -18.18 12.57
N ARG A 267 -6.61 -17.52 11.42
CA ARG A 267 -7.48 -17.70 10.25
C ARG A 267 -6.67 -17.76 8.97
N MET A 268 -7.01 -18.72 8.09
CA MET A 268 -6.54 -18.70 6.69
C MET A 268 -7.70 -18.22 5.83
N ILE A 269 -7.54 -17.07 5.19
CA ILE A 269 -8.57 -16.42 4.39
C ILE A 269 -8.23 -16.56 2.92
N THR A 270 -9.20 -16.98 2.09
CA THR A 270 -9.02 -17.06 0.64
C THR A 270 -10.12 -16.26 -0.05
N LEU A 271 -9.72 -15.39 -0.96
CA LEU A 271 -10.60 -14.70 -1.89
C LEU A 271 -10.28 -15.19 -3.30
N LYS A 272 -11.32 -15.59 -4.06
CA LYS A 272 -11.15 -16.06 -5.43
C LYS A 272 -11.89 -15.12 -6.39
N TYR A 273 -11.15 -14.61 -7.36
CA TYR A 273 -11.65 -13.84 -8.48
C TYR A 273 -11.42 -14.62 -9.78
N ALA A 274 -12.49 -14.92 -10.50
CA ALA A 274 -12.47 -15.75 -11.72
C ALA A 274 -13.17 -15.00 -12.86
N ASN A 275 -12.44 -14.12 -13.55
CA ASN A 275 -12.95 -13.35 -14.71
C ASN A 275 -12.05 -13.49 -15.95
N GLY A 276 -11.06 -14.38 -15.87
CA GLY A 276 -10.10 -14.64 -16.95
C GLY A 276 -10.48 -15.79 -17.89
N GLY A 277 -11.70 -16.34 -17.78
CA GLY A 277 -12.10 -17.54 -18.55
C GLY A 277 -11.21 -18.73 -18.21
N ASP A 278 -10.68 -19.40 -19.25
CA ASP A 278 -9.83 -20.59 -19.10
C ASP A 278 -8.38 -20.30 -18.69
N LYS A 279 -8.03 -19.03 -18.39
CA LYS A 279 -6.69 -18.70 -17.88
C LYS A 279 -6.44 -19.40 -16.55
N PRO A 280 -5.18 -19.83 -16.27
CA PRO A 280 -4.85 -20.43 -14.99
C PRO A 280 -4.94 -19.42 -13.83
N PHE A 281 -5.09 -19.92 -12.60
CA PHE A 281 -5.05 -19.09 -11.41
C PHE A 281 -3.62 -18.72 -11.03
N LEU A 282 -3.42 -17.46 -10.71
CA LEU A 282 -2.24 -16.95 -10.03
C LEU A 282 -2.63 -16.67 -8.57
N ALA A 283 -1.72 -16.87 -7.61
CA ALA A 283 -1.96 -16.52 -6.22
C ALA A 283 -1.16 -15.29 -5.77
N PHE A 284 -1.84 -14.39 -5.06
CA PHE A 284 -1.24 -13.40 -4.17
C PHE A 284 -1.41 -13.88 -2.73
N VAL A 285 -0.31 -14.02 -2.00
CA VAL A 285 -0.29 -14.54 -0.64
C VAL A 285 0.23 -13.45 0.30
N GLY A 286 -0.53 -13.08 1.34
CA GLY A 286 -0.17 -12.00 2.26
C GLY A 286 0.10 -12.49 3.68
N LYS A 287 1.21 -12.03 4.28
CA LYS A 287 1.45 -12.15 5.72
C LYS A 287 0.39 -11.32 6.45
N GLY A 288 -0.31 -11.93 7.38
CA GLY A 288 -1.40 -11.32 8.16
C GLY A 288 -1.17 -11.42 9.67
N ILE A 289 0.04 -11.13 10.14
CA ILE A 289 0.31 -11.07 11.58
C ILE A 289 -0.27 -9.79 12.14
N THR A 290 -1.42 -9.90 12.81
CA THR A 290 -2.19 -8.73 13.25
C THR A 290 -1.56 -7.98 14.41
N PHE A 291 -0.71 -8.66 15.18
CA PHE A 291 0.23 -8.06 16.12
C PHE A 291 1.40 -9.01 16.36
N ASP A 292 2.62 -8.49 16.31
CA ASP A 292 3.83 -9.27 16.54
C ASP A 292 4.60 -8.78 17.76
N SER A 293 4.43 -9.48 18.88
CA SER A 293 5.25 -9.25 20.09
C SER A 293 6.62 -9.94 20.02
N GLY A 294 6.87 -10.79 19.00
CA GLY A 294 7.96 -11.75 18.94
C GLY A 294 7.65 -13.08 19.61
N GLY A 295 6.55 -13.19 20.32
CA GLY A 295 6.21 -14.38 21.12
C GLY A 295 7.14 -14.53 22.32
N ILE A 296 7.62 -15.76 22.59
CA ILE A 296 8.58 -16.03 23.68
C ILE A 296 9.95 -15.36 23.40
N SER A 297 10.38 -15.29 22.14
CA SER A 297 11.53 -14.45 21.71
C SER A 297 11.11 -12.99 21.62
N ILE A 298 10.72 -12.40 22.77
CA ILE A 298 10.03 -11.12 22.85
C ILE A 298 10.86 -9.96 22.31
N LYS A 299 10.22 -9.10 21.53
CA LYS A 299 10.82 -7.86 21.01
C LYS A 299 11.10 -6.84 22.13
N PRO A 300 12.06 -5.92 21.95
CA PRO A 300 12.16 -4.74 22.82
C PRO A 300 10.84 -3.95 22.84
N SER A 301 10.54 -3.28 23.95
CA SER A 301 9.32 -2.45 24.06
C SER A 301 9.35 -1.23 23.13
N ASP A 302 10.53 -0.72 22.81
CA ASP A 302 10.73 0.39 21.87
C ASP A 302 10.34 -0.06 20.45
N GLY A 303 9.39 0.66 19.83
CA GLY A 303 8.84 0.34 18.52
C GLY A 303 7.84 -0.82 18.48
N MET A 304 7.60 -1.56 19.57
CA MET A 304 6.67 -2.71 19.57
C MET A 304 5.23 -2.28 19.20
N GLY A 305 4.81 -1.07 19.55
CA GLY A 305 3.49 -0.55 19.18
C GLY A 305 3.27 -0.39 17.67
N GLU A 306 4.34 -0.36 16.87
CA GLU A 306 4.28 -0.32 15.40
C GLU A 306 3.98 -1.71 14.80
N MET A 307 4.18 -2.79 15.58
CA MET A 307 3.97 -4.18 15.13
C MET A 307 2.51 -4.55 14.86
N LYS A 308 1.58 -3.63 15.04
CA LYS A 308 0.20 -3.70 14.53
C LYS A 308 0.14 -3.72 12.99
N ASP A 309 1.17 -3.19 12.32
CA ASP A 309 1.28 -3.11 10.86
C ASP A 309 1.87 -4.38 10.22
N ASP A 310 2.22 -5.38 11.02
CA ASP A 310 2.84 -6.63 10.56
C ASP A 310 1.87 -7.53 9.75
N MET A 311 0.67 -7.03 9.51
CA MET A 311 -0.33 -7.57 8.61
C MET A 311 -0.43 -6.81 7.28
N THR A 312 0.49 -5.87 7.00
CA THR A 312 0.44 -5.06 5.77
C THR A 312 0.48 -5.92 4.50
N GLY A 313 1.13 -7.08 4.51
CA GLY A 313 1.09 -8.04 3.41
C GLY A 313 -0.33 -8.52 3.08
N ALA A 314 -1.10 -8.92 4.10
CA ALA A 314 -2.50 -9.32 3.94
C ALA A 314 -3.38 -8.13 3.52
N ALA A 315 -3.15 -6.95 4.08
CA ALA A 315 -3.86 -5.73 3.70
C ALA A 315 -3.61 -5.37 2.23
N ALA A 316 -2.36 -5.50 1.75
CA ALA A 316 -2.01 -5.27 0.35
C ALA A 316 -2.71 -6.26 -0.60
N VAL A 317 -2.77 -7.55 -0.22
CA VAL A 317 -3.50 -8.56 -0.99
C VAL A 317 -4.99 -8.25 -1.01
N LEU A 318 -5.60 -7.89 0.12
CA LEU A 318 -7.02 -7.55 0.20
C LEU A 318 -7.36 -6.33 -0.66
N GLY A 319 -6.54 -5.27 -0.57
CA GLY A 319 -6.67 -4.09 -1.43
C GLY A 319 -6.52 -4.43 -2.91
N ALA A 320 -5.53 -5.25 -3.27
CA ALA A 320 -5.34 -5.68 -4.66
C ALA A 320 -6.55 -6.45 -5.18
N MET A 321 -7.09 -7.41 -4.42
CA MET A 321 -8.29 -8.18 -4.78
C MET A 321 -9.52 -7.28 -4.99
N GLN A 322 -9.71 -6.28 -4.11
CA GLN A 322 -10.76 -5.27 -4.26
C GLN A 322 -10.63 -4.53 -5.61
N ALA A 323 -9.45 -3.97 -5.90
CA ALA A 323 -9.27 -3.17 -7.10
C ALA A 323 -9.37 -4.01 -8.37
N ILE A 324 -8.80 -5.22 -8.40
CA ILE A 324 -8.86 -6.15 -9.52
C ILE A 324 -10.31 -6.49 -9.88
N ALA A 325 -11.14 -6.76 -8.87
CA ALA A 325 -12.55 -7.04 -9.06
C ALA A 325 -13.34 -5.80 -9.50
N ALA A 326 -13.12 -4.64 -8.87
CA ALA A 326 -13.79 -3.38 -9.22
C ALA A 326 -13.45 -2.92 -10.65
N LEU A 327 -12.21 -3.12 -11.09
CA LEU A 327 -11.74 -2.85 -12.45
C LEU A 327 -12.16 -3.91 -13.46
N LYS A 328 -12.74 -5.02 -13.01
CA LYS A 328 -13.17 -6.15 -13.85
C LYS A 328 -12.05 -6.67 -14.74
N LEU A 329 -10.83 -6.79 -14.21
CA LEU A 329 -9.70 -7.26 -15.00
C LEU A 329 -9.93 -8.70 -15.52
N PRO A 330 -9.54 -9.03 -16.76
CA PRO A 330 -9.77 -10.35 -17.36
C PRO A 330 -8.72 -11.39 -16.90
N VAL A 331 -8.69 -11.67 -15.58
CA VAL A 331 -7.70 -12.53 -14.91
C VAL A 331 -8.35 -13.44 -13.89
N ASN A 332 -7.66 -14.53 -13.53
CA ASN A 332 -8.04 -15.43 -12.46
C ASN A 332 -7.03 -15.33 -11.32
N ILE A 333 -7.44 -14.82 -10.16
CA ILE A 333 -6.57 -14.56 -9.01
C ILE A 333 -7.12 -15.24 -7.75
N LEU A 334 -6.23 -15.87 -6.99
CA LEU A 334 -6.46 -16.31 -5.61
C LEU A 334 -5.72 -15.34 -4.67
N GLY A 335 -6.44 -14.65 -3.81
CA GLY A 335 -5.87 -13.90 -2.69
C GLY A 335 -5.89 -14.78 -1.45
N VAL A 336 -4.72 -15.10 -0.89
CA VAL A 336 -4.60 -15.93 0.34
C VAL A 336 -3.96 -15.07 1.42
N MET A 337 -4.58 -15.02 2.61
CA MET A 337 -4.09 -14.23 3.74
C MET A 337 -3.96 -15.12 4.96
N ALA A 338 -2.73 -15.29 5.46
CA ALA A 338 -2.41 -16.09 6.63
C ALA A 338 -2.42 -15.23 7.89
N CYS A 339 -3.52 -15.25 8.63
CA CYS A 339 -3.76 -14.33 9.75
C CYS A 339 -3.54 -15.03 11.09
N ALA A 340 -2.64 -14.48 11.90
CA ALA A 340 -2.36 -14.92 13.27
C ALA A 340 -1.91 -13.73 14.13
N GLU A 341 -1.92 -13.89 15.44
CA GLU A 341 -1.35 -12.94 16.39
C GLU A 341 -0.25 -13.65 17.17
N ASN A 342 0.98 -13.11 17.15
CA ASN A 342 2.15 -13.72 17.79
C ASN A 342 2.34 -13.15 19.21
N MET A 343 1.85 -13.88 20.21
CA MET A 343 1.83 -13.45 21.60
C MET A 343 2.55 -14.43 22.55
N PRO A 344 3.21 -13.93 23.62
CA PRO A 344 3.75 -14.77 24.67
C PRO A 344 2.63 -15.22 25.61
N SER A 345 2.56 -16.51 25.88
CA SER A 345 1.66 -17.09 26.89
C SER A 345 2.11 -18.49 27.31
N GLY A 346 1.38 -19.11 28.21
CA GLY A 346 1.64 -20.51 28.61
C GLY A 346 1.39 -21.55 27.52
N SER A 347 0.68 -21.20 26.44
CA SER A 347 0.40 -22.04 25.28
C SER A 347 1.22 -21.68 24.03
N ALA A 348 2.04 -20.61 24.10
CA ALA A 348 2.82 -20.16 22.96
C ALA A 348 3.91 -21.15 22.55
N GLN A 349 4.23 -21.19 21.23
CA GLN A 349 5.40 -21.91 20.73
C GLN A 349 6.69 -21.37 21.38
N ARG A 350 7.67 -22.23 21.52
CA ARG A 350 8.94 -21.90 22.21
C ARG A 350 10.12 -22.14 21.29
N PRO A 351 11.22 -21.42 21.44
CA PRO A 351 12.48 -21.84 20.85
C PRO A 351 12.83 -23.29 21.23
N GLY A 352 13.18 -24.11 20.22
CA GLY A 352 13.43 -25.54 20.36
C GLY A 352 12.22 -26.44 20.09
N ASP A 353 11.00 -25.90 19.95
CA ASP A 353 9.85 -26.71 19.54
C ASP A 353 9.99 -27.18 18.08
N ILE A 354 9.54 -28.39 17.80
CA ILE A 354 9.46 -28.96 16.44
C ILE A 354 8.00 -28.93 16.00
N ILE A 355 7.72 -28.20 14.93
CA ILE A 355 6.38 -28.12 14.33
C ILE A 355 6.37 -28.80 12.96
N ARG A 356 5.18 -29.16 12.46
CA ARG A 356 5.02 -29.75 11.14
C ARG A 356 4.13 -28.88 10.27
N ALA A 357 4.66 -28.39 9.16
CA ALA A 357 3.91 -27.64 8.15
C ALA A 357 3.00 -28.58 7.33
N ALA A 358 2.01 -28.00 6.65
CA ALA A 358 1.02 -28.72 5.86
C ALA A 358 1.62 -29.58 4.73
N VAL A 359 2.77 -29.20 4.19
CA VAL A 359 3.50 -30.00 3.19
C VAL A 359 4.09 -31.30 3.79
N GLY A 360 4.11 -31.44 5.10
CA GLY A 360 4.67 -32.58 5.85
C GLY A 360 6.08 -32.34 6.38
N LYS A 361 6.80 -31.29 5.97
CA LYS A 361 8.14 -30.95 6.50
C LYS A 361 8.05 -30.58 7.98
N THR A 362 9.06 -30.98 8.74
CA THR A 362 9.27 -30.58 10.13
C THR A 362 10.14 -29.32 10.18
N ILE A 363 9.79 -28.41 11.08
CA ILE A 363 10.48 -27.12 11.26
C ILE A 363 10.90 -27.01 12.72
N GLU A 364 12.19 -26.83 12.97
CA GLU A 364 12.70 -26.38 14.27
C GLU A 364 12.42 -24.88 14.42
N VAL A 365 11.69 -24.50 15.46
CA VAL A 365 11.47 -23.11 15.84
C VAL A 365 12.68 -22.65 16.63
N ASP A 366 13.67 -22.08 15.95
CA ASP A 366 14.87 -21.51 16.58
C ASP A 366 14.58 -20.13 17.21
N ASN A 367 13.68 -19.37 16.57
CA ASN A 367 13.28 -18.03 17.00
C ASN A 367 11.78 -17.82 16.75
N THR A 368 11.01 -17.52 17.79
CA THR A 368 9.56 -17.27 17.66
C THR A 368 9.23 -15.91 17.04
N ASP A 369 10.19 -14.98 16.92
CA ASP A 369 10.12 -13.70 16.21
C ASP A 369 10.38 -13.85 14.68
N ALA A 370 10.55 -15.08 14.21
CA ALA A 370 10.58 -15.45 12.79
C ALA A 370 9.28 -16.19 12.40
N GLU A 371 8.15 -15.68 12.82
CA GLU A 371 6.79 -16.23 12.72
C GLU A 371 6.17 -16.01 11.33
N GLY A 372 6.48 -14.88 10.67
CA GLY A 372 5.91 -14.51 9.38
C GLY A 372 6.17 -15.56 8.30
N ARG A 373 7.38 -16.09 8.25
CA ARG A 373 7.73 -17.18 7.32
C ARG A 373 7.03 -18.51 7.67
N LEU A 374 6.70 -18.72 8.93
CA LEU A 374 5.96 -19.91 9.36
C LEU A 374 4.51 -19.88 8.86
N VAL A 375 3.80 -18.76 9.03
CA VAL A 375 2.44 -18.63 8.52
C VAL A 375 2.40 -18.66 7.00
N LEU A 376 3.42 -18.10 6.33
CA LEU A 376 3.55 -18.13 4.86
C LEU A 376 3.87 -19.53 4.34
N ALA A 377 4.61 -20.36 5.07
CA ALA A 377 4.88 -21.75 4.67
C ALA A 377 3.58 -22.53 4.40
N ASP A 378 2.61 -22.47 5.30
CA ASP A 378 1.31 -23.10 5.11
C ASP A 378 0.46 -22.40 4.03
N ALA A 379 0.57 -21.05 3.91
CA ALA A 379 -0.22 -20.27 2.97
C ALA A 379 0.21 -20.47 1.50
N VAL A 380 1.51 -20.50 1.19
CA VAL A 380 1.99 -20.72 -0.18
C VAL A 380 1.69 -22.15 -0.63
N TRP A 381 1.87 -23.14 0.28
CA TRP A 381 1.44 -24.50 0.03
C TRP A 381 -0.06 -24.58 -0.28
N TYR A 382 -0.87 -23.90 0.52
CA TYR A 382 -2.34 -23.89 0.34
C TYR A 382 -2.74 -23.25 -1.00
N ALA A 383 -2.08 -22.16 -1.40
CA ALA A 383 -2.28 -21.55 -2.70
C ALA A 383 -2.01 -22.54 -3.86
N CYS A 384 -0.92 -23.31 -3.77
CA CYS A 384 -0.61 -24.38 -4.73
C CYS A 384 -1.71 -25.45 -4.76
N ARG A 385 -2.20 -25.91 -3.59
CA ARG A 385 -3.31 -26.88 -3.48
C ARG A 385 -4.63 -26.36 -4.03
N LYS A 386 -4.86 -25.05 -4.03
CA LYS A 386 -6.02 -24.41 -4.68
C LYS A 386 -5.84 -24.22 -6.19
N GLY A 387 -4.75 -24.71 -6.78
CA GLY A 387 -4.51 -24.73 -8.21
C GLY A 387 -3.78 -23.49 -8.76
N ALA A 388 -3.08 -22.75 -7.93
CA ALA A 388 -2.23 -21.67 -8.39
C ALA A 388 -1.04 -22.22 -9.19
N VAL A 389 -0.82 -21.71 -10.40
CA VAL A 389 0.31 -22.05 -11.27
C VAL A 389 1.46 -21.05 -11.17
N LYS A 390 1.29 -19.99 -10.41
CA LYS A 390 2.27 -18.95 -10.11
C LYS A 390 1.92 -18.34 -8.75
N VAL A 391 2.89 -18.10 -7.89
CA VAL A 391 2.68 -17.58 -6.53
C VAL A 391 3.53 -16.34 -6.33
N ILE A 392 2.93 -15.28 -5.81
CA ILE A 392 3.63 -14.08 -5.33
C ILE A 392 3.20 -13.89 -3.88
N ASP A 393 4.13 -14.01 -2.94
CA ASP A 393 3.86 -13.66 -1.56
C ASP A 393 4.46 -12.31 -1.17
N ILE A 394 3.80 -11.61 -0.24
CA ILE A 394 4.17 -10.28 0.21
C ILE A 394 4.08 -10.19 1.73
N ALA A 395 5.13 -9.67 2.35
CA ALA A 395 5.26 -9.65 3.80
C ALA A 395 6.18 -8.54 4.31
N THR A 396 5.86 -7.98 5.46
CA THR A 396 6.77 -7.28 6.36
C THR A 396 7.64 -8.33 7.05
N LEU A 397 8.62 -8.91 6.28
CA LEU A 397 9.24 -10.14 6.75
C LEU A 397 10.50 -9.89 7.57
N THR A 398 11.38 -8.98 7.13
CA THR A 398 12.69 -8.86 7.76
C THR A 398 13.13 -7.42 7.98
N GLY A 399 13.75 -7.16 9.14
CA GLY A 399 14.52 -5.92 9.32
C GLY A 399 15.78 -5.87 8.47
N ALA A 400 16.25 -7.02 7.96
CA ALA A 400 17.43 -7.11 7.11
C ALA A 400 17.24 -6.39 5.76
N VAL A 401 16.04 -6.34 5.21
CA VAL A 401 15.74 -5.61 3.97
C VAL A 401 15.98 -4.12 4.11
N ILE A 402 15.72 -3.54 5.29
CA ILE A 402 15.99 -2.13 5.59
C ILE A 402 17.49 -1.84 5.52
N ILE A 403 18.28 -2.73 6.10
CA ILE A 403 19.75 -2.59 6.10
C ILE A 403 20.32 -2.71 4.68
N ALA A 404 19.73 -3.60 3.85
CA ALA A 404 20.20 -3.85 2.49
C ALA A 404 19.75 -2.79 1.48
N LEU A 405 18.48 -2.33 1.55
CA LEU A 405 17.83 -1.55 0.49
C LEU A 405 17.23 -0.20 0.97
N GLY A 406 17.27 0.07 2.28
CA GLY A 406 16.70 1.29 2.87
C GLY A 406 15.16 1.27 2.96
N GLU A 407 14.57 2.47 3.03
CA GLU A 407 13.14 2.66 3.31
C GLU A 407 12.30 2.99 2.03
N HIS A 408 12.93 2.97 0.84
CA HIS A 408 12.26 3.33 -0.43
C HIS A 408 12.27 2.21 -1.48
N THR A 409 12.97 1.12 -1.21
CA THR A 409 13.10 -0.03 -2.13
C THR A 409 12.87 -1.31 -1.36
N SER A 410 11.98 -2.16 -1.87
CA SER A 410 11.67 -3.47 -1.31
C SER A 410 12.44 -4.59 -1.99
N GLY A 411 12.59 -5.71 -1.28
CA GLY A 411 13.32 -6.88 -1.75
C GLY A 411 12.43 -7.86 -2.51
N ILE A 412 13.01 -8.51 -3.54
CA ILE A 412 12.41 -9.68 -4.21
C ILE A 412 13.37 -10.85 -4.02
N VAL A 413 12.86 -12.00 -3.57
CA VAL A 413 13.56 -13.28 -3.61
C VAL A 413 12.70 -14.22 -4.47
N SER A 414 13.26 -14.79 -5.56
CA SER A 414 12.45 -15.53 -6.52
C SER A 414 13.22 -16.71 -7.12
N ASN A 415 12.52 -17.81 -7.38
CA ASN A 415 13.02 -18.94 -8.16
C ASN A 415 12.88 -18.73 -9.69
N ASN A 416 12.39 -17.55 -10.12
CA ASN A 416 12.14 -17.24 -11.53
C ASN A 416 12.47 -15.77 -11.85
N ASP A 417 13.57 -15.54 -12.57
CA ASP A 417 14.04 -14.20 -12.92
C ASP A 417 13.04 -13.44 -13.81
N GLY A 418 12.31 -14.14 -14.68
CA GLY A 418 11.28 -13.55 -15.52
C GLY A 418 10.15 -12.96 -14.70
N LEU A 419 9.68 -13.69 -13.68
CA LEU A 419 8.65 -13.22 -12.75
C LEU A 419 9.15 -12.00 -11.95
N ALA A 420 10.38 -12.05 -11.42
CA ALA A 420 10.95 -10.94 -10.70
C ALA A 420 11.05 -9.67 -11.58
N GLU A 421 11.44 -9.83 -12.85
CA GLU A 421 11.52 -8.72 -13.80
C GLU A 421 10.14 -8.14 -14.16
N GLU A 422 9.11 -9.00 -14.31
CA GLU A 422 7.71 -8.58 -14.50
C GLU A 422 7.22 -7.72 -13.32
N ILE A 423 7.49 -8.15 -12.08
CA ILE A 423 7.14 -7.43 -10.85
C ILE A 423 7.87 -6.08 -10.79
N LYS A 424 9.18 -6.04 -11.06
CA LYS A 424 9.95 -4.77 -11.10
C LYS A 424 9.37 -3.78 -12.11
N LYS A 425 8.99 -4.26 -13.30
CA LYS A 425 8.34 -3.42 -14.31
C LYS A 425 6.99 -2.89 -13.87
N ALA A 426 6.18 -3.73 -13.21
CA ALA A 426 4.89 -3.31 -12.66
C ALA A 426 5.08 -2.23 -11.58
N GLY A 427 5.99 -2.45 -10.63
CA GLY A 427 6.33 -1.48 -9.59
C GLY A 427 6.85 -0.16 -10.14
N HIS A 428 7.73 -0.21 -11.14
CA HIS A 428 8.24 1.01 -11.79
C HIS A 428 7.11 1.88 -12.39
N ARG A 429 6.09 1.26 -13.01
CA ARG A 429 4.94 1.99 -13.57
C ARG A 429 4.11 2.73 -12.52
N VAL A 430 4.05 2.19 -11.31
CA VAL A 430 3.28 2.77 -10.20
C VAL A 430 4.15 3.55 -9.20
N GLY A 431 5.47 3.60 -9.41
CA GLY A 431 6.40 4.35 -8.57
C GLY A 431 6.83 3.63 -7.30
N GLU A 432 6.66 2.29 -7.23
CA GLU A 432 7.16 1.44 -6.16
C GLU A 432 8.48 0.77 -6.57
N GLY A 433 9.53 0.98 -5.78
CA GLY A 433 10.89 0.48 -6.05
C GLY A 433 11.07 -0.97 -5.60
N TRP A 434 11.56 -1.83 -6.49
CA TRP A 434 11.83 -3.23 -6.21
C TRP A 434 13.22 -3.64 -6.65
N TRP A 435 13.92 -4.44 -5.84
CA TRP A 435 15.22 -4.98 -6.17
C TRP A 435 15.29 -6.47 -5.89
N GLN A 436 15.74 -7.26 -6.88
CA GLN A 436 15.90 -8.70 -6.72
C GLN A 436 17.21 -9.02 -5.99
N LEU A 437 17.11 -9.80 -4.93
CA LEU A 437 18.22 -10.38 -4.20
C LEU A 437 18.49 -11.81 -4.70
N PRO A 438 19.77 -12.28 -4.73
CA PRO A 438 20.09 -13.59 -5.26
C PRO A 438 19.64 -14.71 -4.32
N ILE A 439 19.26 -15.87 -4.87
CA ILE A 439 19.23 -17.14 -4.14
C ILE A 439 20.60 -17.79 -4.30
N VAL A 440 21.26 -18.08 -3.19
CA VAL A 440 22.59 -18.72 -3.13
C VAL A 440 22.50 -20.03 -2.35
N GLU A 441 23.31 -21.03 -2.74
CA GLU A 441 23.29 -22.37 -2.08
C GLU A 441 23.54 -22.26 -0.58
N GLU A 442 24.41 -21.36 -0.16
CA GLU A 442 24.74 -21.14 1.25
C GLU A 442 23.52 -20.73 2.08
N ALA A 443 22.52 -20.08 1.49
CA ALA A 443 21.28 -19.70 2.19
C ALA A 443 20.45 -20.94 2.57
N GLU A 444 20.43 -21.97 1.74
CA GLU A 444 19.79 -23.26 2.08
C GLU A 444 20.55 -23.99 3.18
N GLU A 445 21.89 -24.01 3.11
CA GLU A 445 22.73 -24.61 4.15
C GLU A 445 22.54 -23.96 5.51
N MET A 446 22.37 -22.63 5.57
CA MET A 446 22.12 -21.88 6.81
C MET A 446 20.80 -22.26 7.47
N LEU A 447 19.84 -22.79 6.73
CA LEU A 447 18.51 -23.21 7.22
C LEU A 447 18.46 -24.67 7.66
N LYS A 448 19.54 -25.45 7.51
CA LYS A 448 19.59 -26.84 7.97
C LYS A 448 19.47 -26.92 9.49
N SER A 449 18.68 -27.87 9.96
CA SER A 449 18.54 -28.24 11.37
C SER A 449 19.24 -29.57 11.65
N SER A 450 19.68 -29.76 12.87
CA SER A 450 20.19 -31.05 13.34
C SER A 450 19.10 -32.02 13.83
N CYS A 451 17.87 -31.52 14.02
CA CYS A 451 16.78 -32.28 14.62
C CYS A 451 15.44 -32.19 13.85
N ALA A 452 15.38 -31.40 12.77
CA ALA A 452 14.23 -31.25 11.89
C ALA A 452 14.68 -31.16 10.43
N ASP A 453 13.74 -31.12 9.47
CA ASP A 453 14.06 -30.97 8.06
C ASP A 453 14.65 -29.58 7.76
N ILE A 454 14.18 -28.54 8.49
CA ILE A 454 14.60 -27.15 8.32
C ILE A 454 14.42 -26.39 9.66
N LYS A 455 15.13 -25.29 9.87
CA LYS A 455 14.88 -24.36 10.97
C LYS A 455 14.37 -23.01 10.47
N ASN A 456 13.57 -22.30 11.28
CA ASN A 456 12.93 -21.07 10.85
C ASN A 456 13.84 -19.83 10.88
N ASN A 457 15.05 -19.92 11.45
CA ASN A 457 15.96 -18.79 11.58
C ASN A 457 17.40 -19.20 11.20
N ALA A 458 18.06 -18.37 10.39
CA ALA A 458 19.42 -18.57 9.94
C ALA A 458 20.43 -17.58 10.58
N GLY A 459 19.98 -16.79 11.57
CA GLY A 459 20.75 -15.74 12.18
C GLY A 459 20.72 -14.43 11.38
N ARG A 460 21.64 -13.51 11.70
CA ARG A 460 21.66 -12.13 11.13
C ARG A 460 22.10 -12.03 9.66
N PRO A 461 23.13 -12.75 9.18
CA PRO A 461 23.59 -12.61 7.79
C PRO A 461 22.51 -13.04 6.79
N ALA A 462 22.40 -12.31 5.67
CA ALA A 462 21.52 -12.61 4.55
C ALA A 462 20.02 -12.80 4.95
N GLY A 463 19.55 -12.11 5.99
CA GLY A 463 18.22 -12.37 6.59
C GLY A 463 17.06 -12.32 5.62
N THR A 464 17.05 -11.37 4.67
CA THR A 464 16.01 -11.29 3.62
C THR A 464 16.08 -12.49 2.67
N ILE A 465 17.29 -12.88 2.26
CA ILE A 465 17.51 -14.02 1.36
C ILE A 465 17.07 -15.32 2.04
N THR A 466 17.54 -15.56 3.27
CA THR A 466 17.20 -16.80 4.03
C THR A 466 15.70 -16.85 4.39
N GLY A 467 15.08 -15.68 4.65
CA GLY A 467 13.64 -15.57 4.85
C GLY A 467 12.84 -16.01 3.62
N GLY A 468 13.20 -15.46 2.46
CA GLY A 468 12.59 -15.85 1.19
C GLY A 468 12.87 -17.32 0.84
N VAL A 469 14.13 -17.77 0.93
CA VAL A 469 14.52 -19.17 0.65
C VAL A 469 13.74 -20.16 1.55
N PHE A 470 13.52 -19.81 2.83
CA PHE A 470 12.68 -20.63 3.72
C PHE A 470 11.26 -20.79 3.14
N ILE A 471 10.60 -19.69 2.74
CA ILE A 471 9.24 -19.72 2.18
C ILE A 471 9.21 -20.55 0.89
N GLY A 472 10.19 -20.36 0.01
CA GLY A 472 10.32 -21.10 -1.26
C GLY A 472 10.36 -22.62 -1.10
N GLN A 473 10.83 -23.13 0.05
CA GLN A 473 10.83 -24.57 0.35
C GLN A 473 9.43 -25.19 0.50
N PHE A 474 8.37 -24.38 0.59
CA PHE A 474 6.98 -24.82 0.76
C PHE A 474 6.12 -24.55 -0.49
N VAL A 475 6.71 -24.01 -1.54
CA VAL A 475 6.07 -23.89 -2.87
C VAL A 475 6.27 -25.21 -3.62
N ASP A 476 5.23 -25.68 -4.34
CA ASP A 476 5.34 -26.90 -5.13
C ASP A 476 6.41 -26.76 -6.21
N GLN A 477 7.16 -27.84 -6.42
CA GLN A 477 8.25 -27.86 -7.41
C GLN A 477 7.75 -27.47 -8.81
N GLY A 478 8.50 -26.61 -9.50
CA GLY A 478 8.20 -26.14 -10.84
C GLY A 478 7.22 -24.98 -10.93
N ILE A 479 6.61 -24.55 -9.82
CA ILE A 479 5.77 -23.35 -9.78
C ILE A 479 6.67 -22.09 -9.69
N PRO A 480 6.57 -21.14 -10.64
CA PRO A 480 7.20 -19.83 -10.52
C PRO A 480 6.71 -19.12 -9.26
N TRP A 481 7.67 -18.66 -8.45
CA TRP A 481 7.39 -18.02 -7.19
C TRP A 481 8.28 -16.80 -6.96
N ALA A 482 7.72 -15.80 -6.30
CA ALA A 482 8.44 -14.62 -5.82
C ALA A 482 7.93 -14.21 -4.43
N HIS A 483 8.87 -14.01 -3.51
CA HIS A 483 8.65 -13.37 -2.21
C HIS A 483 8.98 -11.88 -2.31
N LEU A 484 8.07 -11.04 -1.82
CA LEU A 484 8.17 -9.59 -1.77
C LEU A 484 8.33 -9.13 -0.31
N ASP A 485 9.56 -8.76 0.09
CA ASP A 485 9.85 -8.28 1.45
C ASP A 485 9.68 -6.76 1.51
N ILE A 486 8.58 -6.32 2.13
CA ILE A 486 8.21 -4.92 2.30
C ILE A 486 8.53 -4.37 3.71
N GLY A 487 9.36 -5.06 4.49
CA GLY A 487 9.70 -4.66 5.86
C GLY A 487 10.32 -3.27 5.98
N GLY A 488 10.91 -2.73 4.89
CA GLY A 488 11.47 -1.38 4.88
C GLY A 488 10.54 -0.29 4.34
N THR A 489 9.51 -0.66 3.57
CA THR A 489 8.66 0.28 2.83
C THR A 489 7.21 0.31 3.31
N SER A 490 6.82 -0.61 4.20
CA SER A 490 5.46 -0.74 4.73
C SER A 490 4.98 0.49 5.49
N THR A 491 5.90 1.25 6.09
CA THR A 491 5.59 2.46 6.86
C THR A 491 6.46 3.64 6.47
N ALA A 492 5.97 4.84 6.72
CA ALA A 492 6.73 6.08 6.60
C ALA A 492 6.61 6.91 7.88
N LYS A 493 7.75 7.43 8.36
CA LYS A 493 7.83 8.26 9.59
C LYS A 493 7.27 9.66 9.40
N LYS A 494 7.22 10.13 8.16
CA LYS A 494 6.72 11.47 7.78
C LYS A 494 5.98 11.37 6.46
N PRO A 495 4.94 12.20 6.26
CA PRO A 495 4.25 12.23 4.99
C PRO A 495 5.14 12.83 3.90
N GLU A 496 5.24 12.16 2.76
CA GLU A 496 5.99 12.61 1.59
C GLU A 496 5.24 12.27 0.30
N GLY A 497 5.00 13.27 -0.55
CA GLY A 497 4.24 13.04 -1.77
C GLY A 497 2.88 12.41 -1.49
N HIS A 498 2.62 11.26 -2.06
CA HIS A 498 1.41 10.47 -1.89
C HIS A 498 1.48 9.47 -0.70
N LEU A 499 2.64 9.37 -0.05
CA LEU A 499 2.83 8.52 1.13
C LEU A 499 2.37 9.27 2.39
N PRO A 500 1.57 8.64 3.27
CA PRO A 500 1.17 9.18 4.56
C PRO A 500 2.26 8.94 5.62
N GLU A 501 2.10 9.54 6.78
CA GLU A 501 2.69 9.01 8.00
C GLU A 501 1.97 7.72 8.39
N GLY A 502 2.70 6.69 8.86
CA GLY A 502 2.18 5.36 9.15
C GLY A 502 2.19 4.44 7.94
N CYS A 503 1.22 3.53 7.84
CA CYS A 503 1.18 2.52 6.79
C CYS A 503 1.08 3.13 5.38
N THR A 504 1.98 2.73 4.50
CA THR A 504 2.04 3.16 3.09
C THR A 504 1.15 2.31 2.18
N ALA A 505 0.85 1.06 2.58
CA ALA A 505 0.27 -0.02 1.78
C ALA A 505 1.12 -0.37 0.54
N PHE A 506 2.46 -0.26 0.67
CA PHE A 506 3.41 -0.60 -0.39
C PHE A 506 3.17 -2.01 -0.93
N GLY A 507 3.29 -2.17 -2.24
CA GLY A 507 3.03 -3.42 -2.95
C GLY A 507 1.59 -3.56 -3.44
N THR A 508 0.59 -2.91 -2.84
CA THR A 508 -0.80 -2.97 -3.32
C THR A 508 -0.91 -2.51 -4.77
N ALA A 509 -0.31 -1.36 -5.10
CA ALA A 509 -0.32 -0.82 -6.46
C ALA A 509 0.45 -1.72 -7.44
N THR A 510 1.60 -2.28 -7.02
CA THR A 510 2.37 -3.23 -7.82
C THR A 510 1.56 -4.48 -8.15
N LEU A 511 0.87 -5.09 -7.17
CA LEU A 511 0.04 -6.29 -7.39
C LEU A 511 -1.11 -6.02 -8.37
N ILE A 512 -1.77 -4.86 -8.25
CA ILE A 512 -2.84 -4.44 -9.19
C ILE A 512 -2.26 -4.25 -10.60
N GLU A 513 -1.14 -3.53 -10.71
CA GLU A 513 -0.52 -3.26 -12.00
C GLU A 513 0.07 -4.53 -12.64
N TYR A 514 0.61 -5.45 -11.83
CA TYR A 514 1.03 -6.76 -12.31
C TYR A 514 -0.16 -7.55 -12.87
N ALA A 515 -1.29 -7.59 -12.17
CA ALA A 515 -2.50 -8.26 -12.66
C ALA A 515 -3.00 -7.68 -13.99
N ARG A 516 -2.80 -6.39 -14.28
CA ARG A 516 -3.14 -5.76 -15.56
C ARG A 516 -2.29 -6.26 -16.73
N THR A 517 -1.12 -6.83 -16.46
CA THR A 517 -0.20 -7.30 -17.51
C THR A 517 -0.44 -8.76 -17.92
N LEU A 518 -1.34 -9.46 -17.23
CA LEU A 518 -1.73 -10.84 -17.47
C LEU A 518 -2.87 -10.94 -18.50
#